data_44ac72fa1bcfb8d107d5e12d1eefd3e7
#
_entry.id   44ac72fa1bcfb8d107d5e12d1eefd3e7
#
_cell.length_a   1.000
_cell.length_b   1.000
_cell.length_c   1.000
_cell.angle_alpha   90.00
_cell.angle_beta   90.00
_cell.angle_gamma   90.00
#
_symmetry.space_group_name_H-M   'P 1'
#
loop_
_entity.id
_entity.type
_entity.pdbx_description
1 polymer ?
#
loop_
_entity_poly.entity_id
_entity_poly.type
_entity_poly.pdbx_seq_one_letter_code
_entity_poly.pdbx_strand_id
1 'polypeptide(L)'
;MNVEGRGSANFIKDNVLITAAHNYYRHDYGKEADDIYVLPAVSPSQELFGKIKVKEVRYLKEFRNLNSKDAREYDLALLILEEPIGAKLGTLGLPTSQKNLTGITVTITGYLSYNFKIHQMYTDKKQVLSDDGMFLDYQVDTLEGSSGSAVYDASHRVVGVHTLGDGANQINSAVKLNERNLSFIYSVLKGYSLEGWKK
;
A
#
# COMPACT_ATOMS: atom_id res chain seq x y z
N MET A 1 3.25 25.62 -5.61
CA MET A 1 2.53 24.77 -6.59
C MET A 1 1.94 23.59 -5.78
N ASN A 2 0.63 23.49 -5.75
CA ASN A 2 -0.02 22.33 -5.10
C ASN A 2 0.10 21.14 -6.05
N VAL A 3 0.82 20.10 -5.63
CA VAL A 3 0.93 18.85 -6.40
C VAL A 3 -0.07 17.87 -5.78
N GLU A 4 -1.10 17.50 -6.52
CA GLU A 4 -1.98 16.40 -6.15
C GLU A 4 -1.36 15.09 -6.62
N GLY A 5 -1.16 14.15 -5.69
CA GLY A 5 -0.83 12.77 -5.98
C GLY A 5 -2.00 11.85 -5.64
N ARG A 6 -2.10 10.71 -6.31
CA ARG A 6 -3.12 9.69 -6.06
C ARG A 6 -2.47 8.32 -5.99
N GLY A 7 -3.03 7.44 -5.17
CA GLY A 7 -2.59 6.08 -5.03
C GLY A 7 -3.67 5.20 -4.40
N SER A 8 -3.33 3.96 -4.19
CA SER A 8 -4.17 2.96 -3.56
C SER A 8 -3.70 2.66 -2.13
N ALA A 9 -4.61 2.22 -1.28
CA ALA A 9 -4.33 1.73 0.05
C ALA A 9 -5.35 0.65 0.44
N ASN A 10 -4.96 -0.27 1.30
CA ASN A 10 -5.83 -1.37 1.73
C ASN A 10 -5.82 -1.46 3.26
N PHE A 11 -7.00 -1.68 3.86
CA PHE A 11 -7.11 -1.85 5.31
C PHE A 11 -6.45 -3.16 5.76
N ILE A 12 -5.59 -3.08 6.77
CA ILE A 12 -4.96 -4.21 7.48
C ILE A 12 -5.38 -4.29 8.94
N LYS A 13 -6.03 -3.24 9.43
CA LYS A 13 -6.71 -3.11 10.72
C LYS A 13 -7.86 -2.14 10.56
N ASP A 14 -8.72 -2.07 11.57
CA ASP A 14 -9.93 -1.26 11.55
C ASP A 14 -9.67 0.22 11.22
N ASN A 15 -8.53 0.74 11.66
CA ASN A 15 -8.13 2.13 11.44
C ASN A 15 -6.74 2.29 10.80
N VAL A 16 -6.14 1.21 10.29
CA VAL A 16 -4.81 1.24 9.66
C VAL A 16 -4.86 0.69 8.25
N LEU A 17 -4.36 1.47 7.31
CA LEU A 17 -4.16 1.05 5.92
C LEU A 17 -2.68 0.90 5.61
N ILE A 18 -2.36 -0.03 4.71
CA ILE A 18 -1.05 -0.19 4.10
C ILE A 18 -1.05 0.45 2.71
N THR A 19 0.04 1.11 2.36
CA THR A 19 0.24 1.78 1.07
C THR A 19 1.74 1.90 0.74
N ALA A 20 2.08 2.46 -0.42
CA ALA A 20 3.46 2.81 -0.77
C ALA A 20 3.89 4.12 -0.10
N ALA A 21 5.15 4.21 0.35
CA ALA A 21 5.66 5.41 1.01
C ALA A 21 5.78 6.59 0.04
N HIS A 22 6.02 6.33 -1.25
CA HIS A 22 6.07 7.40 -2.27
C HIS A 22 4.72 8.10 -2.51
N ASN A 23 3.61 7.53 -2.04
CA ASN A 23 2.32 8.21 -2.00
C ASN A 23 2.27 9.35 -0.97
N TYR A 24 3.22 9.35 -0.03
CA TYR A 24 3.35 10.35 1.03
C TYR A 24 4.60 11.21 0.89
N TYR A 25 5.78 10.59 0.74
CA TYR A 25 7.04 11.30 0.57
C TYR A 25 7.51 11.24 -0.89
N ARG A 26 7.71 12.39 -1.47
CA ARG A 26 8.16 12.53 -2.87
C ARG A 26 9.64 12.91 -2.92
N HIS A 27 10.47 11.97 -3.35
CA HIS A 27 11.91 12.22 -3.54
C HIS A 27 12.21 13.38 -4.49
N ASP A 28 11.40 13.52 -5.56
CA ASP A 28 11.56 14.59 -6.54
C ASP A 28 11.46 15.99 -5.93
N TYR A 29 10.71 16.13 -4.85
CA TYR A 29 10.49 17.38 -4.14
C TYR A 29 11.17 17.42 -2.77
N GLY A 30 11.75 16.30 -2.30
CA GLY A 30 12.32 16.16 -0.95
C GLY A 30 11.31 16.46 0.17
N LYS A 31 10.00 16.23 -0.08
CA LYS A 31 8.92 16.71 0.79
C LYS A 31 7.86 15.64 1.03
N GLU A 32 7.32 15.65 2.25
CA GLU A 32 6.10 14.95 2.64
C GLU A 32 4.86 15.70 2.13
N ALA A 33 3.77 14.98 1.89
CA ALA A 33 2.48 15.58 1.59
C ALA A 33 1.96 16.36 2.80
N ASP A 34 1.44 17.57 2.57
CA ASP A 34 0.90 18.42 3.64
C ASP A 34 -0.39 17.82 4.23
N ASP A 35 -1.24 17.24 3.39
CA ASP A 35 -2.48 16.55 3.78
C ASP A 35 -2.66 15.28 2.97
N ILE A 36 -3.10 14.21 3.63
CA ILE A 36 -3.55 12.97 2.99
C ILE A 36 -4.98 12.67 3.39
N TYR A 37 -5.72 12.19 2.42
CA TYR A 37 -7.09 11.75 2.59
C TYR A 37 -7.30 10.38 1.99
N VAL A 38 -8.14 9.59 2.63
CA VAL A 38 -8.62 8.30 2.13
C VAL A 38 -10.06 8.46 1.68
N LEU A 39 -10.38 7.90 0.52
CA LEU A 39 -11.73 7.78 0.00
C LEU A 39 -12.11 6.30 -0.05
N PRO A 40 -12.65 5.74 1.05
CA PRO A 40 -12.91 4.30 1.10
C PRO A 40 -14.04 3.90 0.14
N ALA A 41 -13.85 2.78 -0.55
CA ALA A 41 -14.84 2.20 -1.48
C ALA A 41 -15.40 3.21 -2.49
N VAL A 42 -14.55 4.16 -2.93
CA VAL A 42 -14.94 5.16 -3.92
C VAL A 42 -15.23 4.50 -5.28
N SER A 43 -16.22 5.01 -5.97
CA SER A 43 -16.50 4.68 -7.37
C SER A 43 -16.68 5.96 -8.19
N PRO A 44 -16.68 5.90 -9.53
CA PRO A 44 -16.89 7.10 -10.36
C PRO A 44 -18.20 7.85 -10.10
N SER A 45 -19.20 7.17 -9.55
CA SER A 45 -20.53 7.72 -9.28
C SER A 45 -20.83 7.97 -7.82
N GLN A 46 -20.02 7.46 -6.87
CA GLN A 46 -20.34 7.50 -5.45
C GLN A 46 -19.11 7.54 -4.55
N GLU A 47 -19.16 8.38 -3.53
CA GLU A 47 -18.25 8.44 -2.40
C GLU A 47 -19.00 8.04 -1.12
N LEU A 48 -19.23 6.73 -0.94
CA LEU A 48 -20.12 6.19 0.10
C LEU A 48 -19.71 6.60 1.53
N PHE A 49 -18.41 6.78 1.77
CA PHE A 49 -17.87 7.08 3.10
C PHE A 49 -17.24 8.47 3.19
N GLY A 50 -17.31 9.25 2.08
CA GLY A 50 -16.71 10.56 2.02
C GLY A 50 -15.19 10.55 2.09
N LYS A 51 -14.62 11.74 2.27
CA LYS A 51 -13.18 11.99 2.32
C LYS A 51 -12.72 12.02 3.78
N ILE A 52 -11.91 11.05 4.18
CA ILE A 52 -11.42 10.88 5.56
C ILE A 52 -9.97 11.35 5.64
N LYS A 53 -9.68 12.32 6.52
CA LYS A 53 -8.31 12.81 6.74
C LYS A 53 -7.49 11.74 7.47
N VAL A 54 -6.27 11.50 6.98
CA VAL A 54 -5.29 10.66 7.67
C VAL A 54 -4.76 11.42 8.87
N LYS A 55 -4.80 10.78 10.04
CA LYS A 55 -4.29 11.35 11.30
C LYS A 55 -2.78 11.31 11.35
N GLU A 56 -2.21 10.20 10.94
CA GLU A 56 -0.78 9.95 11.04
C GLU A 56 -0.30 9.02 9.93
N VAL A 57 0.93 9.25 9.46
CA VAL A 57 1.61 8.36 8.52
C VAL A 57 2.88 7.83 9.17
N ARG A 58 3.10 6.52 9.06
CA ARG A 58 4.31 5.83 9.52
C ARG A 58 4.98 5.15 8.34
N TYR A 59 6.28 5.35 8.19
CA TYR A 59 7.12 4.68 7.20
C TYR A 59 8.56 4.56 7.73
N LEU A 60 9.35 3.70 7.13
CA LEU A 60 10.75 3.53 7.51
C LEU A 60 11.55 4.76 7.08
N LYS A 61 12.32 5.35 8.00
CA LYS A 61 13.13 6.56 7.75
C LYS A 61 14.14 6.40 6.62
N GLU A 62 14.55 5.17 6.35
CA GLU A 62 15.43 4.79 5.26
C GLU A 62 14.85 5.21 3.91
N PHE A 63 13.53 5.11 3.74
CA PHE A 63 12.87 5.58 2.52
C PHE A 63 13.15 7.07 2.24
N ARG A 64 13.13 7.89 3.26
CA ARG A 64 13.41 9.34 3.13
C ARG A 64 14.90 9.65 3.02
N ASN A 65 15.75 8.93 3.75
CA ASN A 65 17.16 9.28 3.95
C ASN A 65 18.07 8.77 2.84
N LEU A 66 17.63 7.75 2.09
CA LEU A 66 18.37 7.19 0.95
C LEU A 66 17.97 7.90 -0.35
N ASN A 67 18.80 7.78 -1.38
CA ASN A 67 18.40 8.20 -2.72
C ASN A 67 17.24 7.32 -3.23
N SER A 68 16.50 7.80 -4.22
CA SER A 68 15.29 7.13 -4.70
C SER A 68 15.50 5.69 -5.17
N LYS A 69 16.69 5.35 -5.67
CA LYS A 69 17.01 4.00 -6.13
C LYS A 69 17.19 3.04 -4.96
N ASP A 70 18.00 3.43 -3.97
CA ASP A 70 18.31 2.59 -2.80
C ASP A 70 17.15 2.55 -1.81
N ALA A 71 16.27 3.56 -1.84
CA ALA A 71 15.07 3.64 -1.01
C ALA A 71 13.96 2.66 -1.43
N ARG A 72 13.99 2.12 -2.65
CA ARG A 72 12.89 1.33 -3.21
C ARG A 72 12.42 0.16 -2.33
N GLU A 73 13.32 -0.53 -1.67
CA GLU A 73 12.99 -1.66 -0.79
C GLU A 73 12.30 -1.24 0.53
N TYR A 74 12.29 0.07 0.81
CA TYR A 74 11.62 0.68 1.97
C TYR A 74 10.33 1.41 1.59
N ASP A 75 9.88 1.27 0.35
CA ASP A 75 8.71 1.97 -0.18
C ASP A 75 7.39 1.37 0.32
N LEU A 76 7.19 1.48 1.63
CA LEU A 76 6.04 0.99 2.37
C LEU A 76 5.67 1.99 3.47
N ALA A 77 4.38 2.32 3.57
CA ALA A 77 3.84 3.19 4.62
C ALA A 77 2.54 2.65 5.21
N LEU A 78 2.25 3.07 6.42
CA LEU A 78 0.99 2.87 7.11
C LEU A 78 0.27 4.20 7.29
N LEU A 79 -0.98 4.25 6.89
CA LEU A 79 -1.87 5.39 7.13
C LEU A 79 -2.76 5.05 8.32
N ILE A 80 -2.82 5.94 9.31
CA ILE A 80 -3.60 5.73 10.52
C ILE A 80 -4.75 6.74 10.53
N LEU A 81 -5.96 6.23 10.67
CA LEU A 81 -7.19 7.02 10.78
C LEU A 81 -7.60 7.16 12.24
N GLU A 82 -8.39 8.18 12.56
CA GLU A 82 -9.02 8.29 13.87
C GLU A 82 -10.16 7.29 14.04
N GLU A 83 -10.94 7.10 12.98
CA GLU A 83 -12.12 6.24 12.99
C GLU A 83 -11.82 4.83 12.49
N PRO A 84 -12.39 3.79 13.12
CA PRO A 84 -12.18 2.39 12.75
C PRO A 84 -13.10 1.98 11.58
N ILE A 85 -13.08 2.70 10.48
CA ILE A 85 -13.94 2.47 9.31
C ILE A 85 -13.68 1.11 8.66
N GLY A 86 -12.47 0.58 8.77
CA GLY A 86 -12.09 -0.74 8.27
C GLY A 86 -12.90 -1.88 8.88
N ALA A 87 -13.41 -1.72 10.11
CA ALA A 87 -14.30 -2.69 10.73
C ALA A 87 -15.59 -2.91 9.92
N LYS A 88 -16.04 -1.90 9.17
CA LYS A 88 -17.23 -1.98 8.30
C LYS A 88 -16.91 -2.46 6.89
N LEU A 89 -15.67 -2.25 6.44
CA LEU A 89 -15.26 -2.51 5.05
C LEU A 89 -14.54 -3.85 4.90
N GLY A 90 -14.06 -4.41 6.00
CA GLY A 90 -13.19 -5.57 6.01
C GLY A 90 -11.71 -5.19 5.92
N THR A 91 -10.86 -6.12 6.35
CA THR A 91 -9.40 -5.95 6.40
C THR A 91 -8.70 -7.15 5.79
N LEU A 92 -7.55 -6.91 5.18
CA LEU A 92 -6.63 -7.98 4.80
C LEU A 92 -5.81 -8.44 6.00
N GLY A 93 -5.52 -9.73 6.07
CA GLY A 93 -4.65 -10.27 7.11
C GLY A 93 -3.17 -9.97 6.85
N LEU A 94 -2.34 -10.22 7.85
CA LEU A 94 -0.89 -10.16 7.76
C LEU A 94 -0.29 -11.54 8.06
N PRO A 95 0.75 -11.98 7.33
CA PRO A 95 1.47 -13.20 7.65
C PRO A 95 2.43 -12.96 8.83
N THR A 96 2.73 -13.99 9.58
CA THR A 96 3.75 -13.94 10.65
C THR A 96 5.17 -14.07 10.12
N SER A 97 5.33 -14.67 8.96
CA SER A 97 6.60 -14.82 8.23
C SER A 97 6.31 -15.07 6.76
N GLN A 98 7.28 -14.86 5.91
CA GLN A 98 7.16 -15.18 4.48
C GLN A 98 8.33 -16.01 3.97
N LYS A 99 7.98 -17.08 3.26
CA LYS A 99 8.91 -17.90 2.46
C LYS A 99 9.05 -17.31 1.06
N ASN A 100 9.81 -17.98 0.20
CA ASN A 100 9.85 -17.67 -1.22
C ASN A 100 8.46 -17.89 -1.85
N LEU A 101 8.00 -16.90 -2.61
CA LEU A 101 6.67 -16.86 -3.21
C LEU A 101 6.68 -17.08 -4.72
N THR A 102 7.83 -17.36 -5.33
CA THR A 102 7.93 -17.63 -6.78
C THR A 102 6.95 -18.75 -7.17
N GLY A 103 6.16 -18.50 -8.21
CA GLY A 103 5.13 -19.41 -8.69
C GLY A 103 3.80 -19.37 -7.92
N ILE A 104 3.72 -18.68 -6.79
CA ILE A 104 2.49 -18.52 -6.02
C ILE A 104 1.57 -17.51 -6.73
N THR A 105 0.29 -17.84 -6.81
CA THR A 105 -0.72 -16.90 -7.33
C THR A 105 -1.05 -15.85 -6.28
N VAL A 106 -0.94 -14.60 -6.67
CA VAL A 106 -1.29 -13.43 -5.87
C VAL A 106 -2.41 -12.65 -6.52
N THR A 107 -3.15 -11.92 -5.71
CA THR A 107 -4.18 -10.97 -6.15
C THR A 107 -3.72 -9.56 -5.83
N ILE A 108 -3.97 -8.63 -6.74
CA ILE A 108 -3.71 -7.20 -6.56
C ILE A 108 -5.02 -6.47 -6.73
N THR A 109 -5.36 -5.64 -5.73
CA THR A 109 -6.59 -4.85 -5.78
C THR A 109 -6.27 -3.40 -5.44
N GLY A 110 -6.63 -2.49 -6.32
CA GLY A 110 -6.40 -1.07 -6.16
C GLY A 110 -7.25 -0.22 -7.10
N TYR A 111 -6.93 1.04 -7.16
CA TYR A 111 -7.62 2.02 -7.99
C TYR A 111 -6.72 2.48 -9.12
N LEU A 112 -7.26 2.50 -10.32
CA LEU A 112 -6.58 3.06 -11.48
C LEU A 112 -6.94 4.55 -11.60
N SER A 113 -5.98 5.38 -11.95
CA SER A 113 -6.17 6.79 -12.24
C SER A 113 -5.80 7.07 -13.69
N TYR A 114 -6.73 7.59 -14.46
CA TYR A 114 -6.48 8.08 -15.80
C TYR A 114 -6.88 9.55 -15.88
N ASN A 115 -5.98 10.41 -16.34
CA ASN A 115 -6.18 11.86 -16.38
C ASN A 115 -6.68 12.45 -15.04
N PHE A 116 -6.09 12.02 -13.92
CA PHE A 116 -6.43 12.46 -12.56
C PHE A 116 -7.88 12.19 -12.12
N LYS A 117 -8.61 11.34 -12.84
CA LYS A 117 -9.93 10.87 -12.41
C LYS A 117 -9.80 9.53 -11.71
N ILE A 118 -10.52 9.36 -10.61
CA ILE A 118 -10.63 8.06 -9.94
C ILE A 118 -11.51 7.18 -10.80
N HIS A 119 -10.98 6.02 -11.16
CA HIS A 119 -11.72 4.97 -11.85
C HIS A 119 -12.20 3.91 -10.88
N GLN A 120 -12.82 2.89 -11.41
CA GLN A 120 -13.28 1.75 -10.62
C GLN A 120 -12.11 1.05 -9.93
N MET A 121 -12.43 0.43 -8.81
CA MET A 121 -11.52 -0.54 -8.19
C MET A 121 -11.27 -1.68 -9.17
N TYR A 122 -10.01 -2.00 -9.34
CA TYR A 122 -9.53 -3.04 -10.25
C TYR A 122 -8.93 -4.19 -9.44
N THR A 123 -9.13 -5.41 -9.93
CA THR A 123 -8.56 -6.61 -9.33
C THR A 123 -8.02 -7.51 -10.43
N ASP A 124 -6.79 -7.97 -10.29
CA ASP A 124 -6.19 -8.99 -11.18
C ASP A 124 -5.43 -10.05 -10.37
N LYS A 125 -5.23 -11.22 -10.99
CA LYS A 125 -4.55 -12.38 -10.39
C LYS A 125 -3.47 -12.88 -11.32
N LYS A 126 -2.25 -12.99 -10.81
CA LYS A 126 -1.10 -13.54 -11.55
C LYS A 126 -0.18 -14.33 -10.62
N GLN A 127 0.68 -15.13 -11.23
CA GLN A 127 1.76 -15.76 -10.51
C GLN A 127 2.92 -14.79 -10.27
N VAL A 128 3.56 -14.90 -9.13
CA VAL A 128 4.84 -14.27 -8.86
C VAL A 128 5.90 -14.93 -9.75
N LEU A 129 6.53 -14.14 -10.61
CA LEU A 129 7.59 -14.60 -11.54
C LEU A 129 8.92 -14.77 -10.82
N SER A 130 9.26 -13.83 -9.95
CA SER A 130 10.46 -13.87 -9.13
C SER A 130 10.22 -13.28 -7.74
N ASP A 131 10.96 -13.79 -6.78
CA ASP A 131 11.02 -13.34 -5.40
C ASP A 131 12.48 -13.33 -4.97
N ASP A 132 13.10 -12.15 -4.92
CA ASP A 132 14.50 -11.95 -4.51
C ASP A 132 14.65 -11.67 -3.01
N GLY A 133 13.55 -11.75 -2.24
CA GLY A 133 13.50 -11.46 -0.82
C GLY A 133 13.19 -10.01 -0.49
N MET A 134 13.37 -9.08 -1.41
CA MET A 134 13.03 -7.66 -1.28
C MET A 134 11.82 -7.28 -2.12
N PHE A 135 11.73 -7.85 -3.32
CA PHE A 135 10.69 -7.56 -4.30
C PHE A 135 10.01 -8.83 -4.79
N LEU A 136 8.75 -8.66 -5.18
CA LEU A 136 7.94 -9.65 -5.89
C LEU A 136 7.66 -9.10 -7.29
N ASP A 137 8.10 -9.79 -8.32
CA ASP A 137 7.83 -9.41 -9.70
C ASP A 137 6.69 -10.24 -10.29
N TYR A 138 5.83 -9.62 -11.06
CA TYR A 138 4.66 -10.24 -11.69
C TYR A 138 4.19 -9.45 -12.91
N GLN A 139 3.35 -10.08 -13.74
CA GLN A 139 2.76 -9.45 -14.94
C GLN A 139 1.27 -9.18 -14.72
N VAL A 140 0.96 -8.10 -14.04
CA VAL A 140 -0.41 -7.59 -13.88
C VAL A 140 -0.52 -6.29 -14.65
N ASP A 141 -1.62 -6.07 -15.33
CA ASP A 141 -1.89 -4.78 -15.96
C ASP A 141 -2.10 -3.73 -14.86
N THR A 142 -1.14 -2.83 -14.73
CA THR A 142 -1.22 -1.72 -13.77
C THR A 142 -1.13 -0.39 -14.51
N LEU A 143 -1.83 0.60 -14.00
CA LEU A 143 -1.79 1.97 -14.47
C LEU A 143 -1.43 2.89 -13.31
N GLU A 144 -1.21 4.16 -13.62
CA GLU A 144 -1.08 5.20 -12.61
C GLU A 144 -2.24 5.11 -11.59
N GLY A 145 -1.94 5.29 -10.31
CA GLY A 145 -2.89 5.10 -9.20
C GLY A 145 -2.84 3.72 -8.55
N SER A 146 -2.26 2.69 -9.20
CA SER A 146 -2.08 1.36 -8.60
C SER A 146 -1.06 1.34 -7.47
N SER A 147 -0.15 2.32 -7.42
CA SER A 147 0.85 2.45 -6.34
C SER A 147 0.21 2.39 -4.97
N GLY A 148 0.71 1.51 -4.11
CA GLY A 148 0.18 1.27 -2.77
C GLY A 148 -0.88 0.18 -2.69
N SER A 149 -1.29 -0.42 -3.82
CA SER A 149 -2.19 -1.59 -3.82
C SER A 149 -1.56 -2.74 -3.04
N ALA A 150 -2.35 -3.38 -2.18
CA ALA A 150 -1.90 -4.60 -1.54
C ALA A 150 -1.84 -5.74 -2.55
N VAL A 151 -0.72 -6.48 -2.50
CA VAL A 151 -0.55 -7.78 -3.13
C VAL A 151 -0.81 -8.83 -2.07
N TYR A 152 -1.78 -9.72 -2.26
CA TYR A 152 -2.19 -10.67 -1.24
C TYR A 152 -2.38 -12.08 -1.77
N ASP A 153 -2.20 -13.07 -0.89
CA ASP A 153 -2.32 -14.49 -1.18
C ASP A 153 -3.78 -15.00 -1.18
N ALA A 154 -3.98 -16.27 -1.50
CA ALA A 154 -5.30 -16.91 -1.51
C ALA A 154 -5.98 -16.96 -0.12
N SER A 155 -5.24 -16.74 0.96
CA SER A 155 -5.75 -16.61 2.32
C SER A 155 -6.06 -15.17 2.72
N HIS A 156 -6.07 -14.23 1.75
CA HIS A 156 -6.26 -12.79 1.94
C HIS A 156 -5.22 -12.16 2.89
N ARG A 157 -3.98 -12.66 2.87
CA ARG A 157 -2.87 -12.09 3.65
C ARG A 157 -1.99 -11.27 2.71
N VAL A 158 -1.70 -10.04 3.11
CA VAL A 158 -0.82 -9.14 2.35
C VAL A 158 0.59 -9.71 2.32
N VAL A 159 1.12 -9.92 1.13
CA VAL A 159 2.47 -10.45 0.89
C VAL A 159 3.43 -9.38 0.35
N GLY A 160 2.88 -8.28 -0.17
CA GLY A 160 3.65 -7.16 -0.70
C GLY A 160 2.78 -5.93 -0.93
N VAL A 161 3.43 -4.81 -1.26
CA VAL A 161 2.80 -3.54 -1.65
C VAL A 161 3.30 -3.16 -3.04
N HIS A 162 2.39 -2.98 -3.98
CA HIS A 162 2.71 -2.57 -5.35
C HIS A 162 3.33 -1.18 -5.37
N THR A 163 4.52 -1.04 -5.96
CA THR A 163 5.26 0.21 -5.96
C THR A 163 5.76 0.64 -7.32
N LEU A 164 5.98 -0.31 -8.23
CA LEU A 164 6.60 -0.01 -9.51
C LEU A 164 5.96 -0.79 -10.66
N GLY A 165 5.77 -0.12 -11.79
CA GLY A 165 5.46 -0.73 -13.08
C GLY A 165 6.57 -0.43 -14.08
N ASP A 166 7.09 -1.45 -14.77
CA ASP A 166 7.94 -1.29 -15.95
C ASP A 166 7.08 -1.49 -17.19
N GLY A 167 6.63 -0.37 -17.74
CA GLY A 167 5.79 -0.38 -18.94
C GLY A 167 6.47 -0.96 -20.17
N ALA A 168 7.82 -0.99 -20.23
CA ALA A 168 8.57 -1.52 -21.38
C ALA A 168 8.56 -3.05 -21.40
N ASN A 169 8.67 -3.70 -20.24
CA ASN A 169 8.74 -5.16 -20.12
C ASN A 169 7.44 -5.77 -19.59
N GLN A 170 6.42 -4.96 -19.30
CA GLN A 170 5.16 -5.38 -18.66
C GLN A 170 5.38 -6.12 -17.32
N ILE A 171 6.51 -5.87 -16.67
CA ILE A 171 6.82 -6.43 -15.36
C ILE A 171 6.55 -5.35 -14.30
N ASN A 172 5.80 -5.74 -13.31
CA ASN A 172 5.48 -4.90 -12.16
C ASN A 172 6.13 -5.48 -10.91
N SER A 173 6.48 -4.63 -9.96
CA SER A 173 7.14 -5.03 -8.73
C SER A 173 6.39 -4.52 -7.50
N ALA A 174 6.32 -5.37 -6.49
CA ALA A 174 5.87 -5.01 -5.16
C ALA A 174 7.04 -5.10 -4.17
N VAL A 175 7.10 -4.19 -3.22
CA VAL A 175 7.94 -4.35 -2.03
C VAL A 175 7.37 -5.51 -1.23
N LYS A 176 8.19 -6.55 -1.01
CA LYS A 176 7.80 -7.74 -0.26
C LYS A 176 7.64 -7.41 1.22
N LEU A 177 6.63 -7.99 1.87
CA LEU A 177 6.52 -8.00 3.33
C LEU A 177 7.52 -9.01 3.92
N ASN A 178 8.81 -8.75 3.76
CA ASN A 178 9.87 -9.54 4.37
C ASN A 178 9.92 -9.32 5.90
N GLU A 179 10.85 -9.98 6.58
CA GLU A 179 10.96 -9.93 8.04
C GLU A 179 11.12 -8.50 8.59
N ARG A 180 11.93 -7.66 7.92
CA ARG A 180 12.10 -6.25 8.28
C ARG A 180 10.78 -5.48 8.20
N ASN A 181 10.08 -5.59 7.07
CA ASN A 181 8.84 -4.87 6.82
C ASN A 181 7.71 -5.35 7.73
N LEU A 182 7.63 -6.66 8.00
CA LEU A 182 6.68 -7.22 8.97
C LEU A 182 6.99 -6.73 10.39
N SER A 183 8.25 -6.71 10.81
CA SER A 183 8.66 -6.19 12.13
C SER A 183 8.26 -4.73 12.30
N PHE A 184 8.47 -3.90 11.28
CA PHE A 184 8.02 -2.51 11.28
C PHE A 184 6.50 -2.42 11.42
N ILE A 185 5.73 -3.12 10.59
CA ILE A 185 4.26 -3.11 10.64
C ILE A 185 3.76 -3.53 12.02
N TYR A 186 4.25 -4.65 12.55
CA TYR A 186 3.81 -5.15 13.86
C TYR A 186 4.21 -4.24 15.01
N SER A 187 5.34 -3.55 14.91
CA SER A 187 5.74 -2.54 15.93
C SER A 187 4.75 -1.39 16.00
N VAL A 188 4.32 -0.89 14.84
CA VAL A 188 3.32 0.17 14.75
C VAL A 188 1.97 -0.33 15.28
N LEU A 189 1.50 -1.49 14.81
CA LEU A 189 0.20 -2.05 15.23
C LEU A 189 0.15 -2.34 16.73
N LYS A 190 1.26 -2.77 17.34
CA LYS A 190 1.35 -3.00 18.80
C LYS A 190 1.20 -1.69 19.58
N GLY A 191 1.84 -0.61 19.15
CA GLY A 191 1.69 0.72 19.76
C GLY A 191 0.23 1.18 19.77
N TYR A 192 -0.46 1.05 18.64
CA TYR A 192 -1.88 1.43 18.54
C TYR A 192 -2.84 0.51 19.30
N SER A 193 -2.50 -0.76 19.49
CA SER A 193 -3.32 -1.68 20.30
C SER A 193 -3.29 -1.35 21.81
N LEU A 194 -2.22 -0.71 22.28
CA LEU A 194 -2.06 -0.35 23.69
C LEU A 194 -2.72 0.99 24.05
N GLU A 195 -2.85 1.91 23.09
CA GLU A 195 -3.40 3.25 23.31
C GLU A 195 -4.90 3.38 23.00
N GLY A 196 -5.43 2.55 22.11
CA GLY A 196 -6.78 2.68 21.55
C GLY A 196 -7.90 1.89 22.25
N TRP A 197 -7.62 1.04 23.25
CA TRP A 197 -8.62 0.17 23.90
C TRP A 197 -8.75 0.44 25.39
N LYS A 198 -8.82 1.69 25.80
CA LYS A 198 -9.49 2.01 27.06
C LYS A 198 -10.97 2.19 26.73
N LYS A 199 -11.75 1.22 27.19
CA LYS A 199 -13.22 1.22 27.17
C LYS A 199 -13.79 2.47 27.82
#